data_629a5545ae25d7432baf2c6d265f9ec7
#
_entry.id   629a5545ae25d7432baf2c6d265f9ec7
#
_cell.length_a   1.000
_cell.length_b   1.000
_cell.length_c   1.000
_cell.angle_alpha   90.00
_cell.angle_beta   90.00
_cell.angle_gamma   90.00
#
_symmetry.space_group_name_H-M   'P 1'
#
loop_
_entity.id
_entity.type
_entity.pdbx_description
1 polymer ?
#
loop_
_entity_poly.entity_id
_entity_poly.type
_entity_poly.pdbx_seq_one_letter_code
_entity_poly.pdbx_strand_id
1 'polypeptide(L)'
;MRTYLVVIDESAEARLALRFAARRAAKTGGALHILSLVEQSDFVAWGGVQATMDAEAREKAEELVATAAGTIFDELGLQPLITVKKGDGGEVVKEMLDEHPKIAALVLGAAAQGTPGPLVAHFTGNNAGALPCPVMIIPGSLGEDALDLLS
;
A
#
# COMPACT_ATOMS: atom_id res chain seq x y z
N MET A 1 6.69 18.98 0.88
CA MET A 1 5.35 18.36 0.75
C MET A 1 5.38 16.99 1.40
N ARG A 2 4.44 16.71 2.25
CA ARG A 2 4.33 15.39 2.89
C ARG A 2 3.73 14.38 1.94
N THR A 3 4.34 13.22 1.85
CA THR A 3 3.81 12.12 1.05
C THR A 3 3.37 10.99 1.97
N TYR A 4 2.19 10.47 1.74
CA TYR A 4 1.70 9.26 2.43
C TYR A 4 1.86 8.09 1.47
N LEU A 5 2.65 7.10 1.86
CA LEU A 5 2.82 5.86 1.09
C LEU A 5 1.82 4.84 1.61
N VAL A 6 0.96 4.35 0.74
CA VAL A 6 0.02 3.27 1.07
C VAL A 6 0.28 2.07 0.19
N VAL A 7 0.33 0.90 0.80
CA VAL A 7 0.48 -0.37 0.07
C VAL A 7 -0.90 -0.98 -0.06
N ILE A 8 -1.31 -1.29 -1.29
CA ILE A 8 -2.63 -1.83 -1.56
C ILE A 8 -2.58 -3.21 -2.17
N ASP A 9 -3.61 -3.97 -1.92
CA ASP A 9 -3.94 -5.23 -2.56
C ASP A 9 -5.47 -5.31 -2.72
N GLU A 10 -6.01 -6.48 -2.98
CA GLU A 10 -7.46 -6.65 -3.17
C GLU A 10 -8.24 -6.76 -1.85
N SER A 11 -7.57 -6.69 -0.70
CA SER A 11 -8.22 -6.86 0.59
C SER A 11 -9.08 -5.66 0.99
N ALA A 12 -10.06 -5.92 1.87
CA ALA A 12 -10.91 -4.86 2.42
C ALA A 12 -10.12 -3.87 3.27
N GLU A 13 -9.16 -4.34 4.07
CA GLU A 13 -8.30 -3.49 4.90
C GLU A 13 -7.41 -2.57 4.07
N ALA A 14 -6.97 -3.02 2.89
CA ALA A 14 -6.20 -2.17 1.98
C ALA A 14 -7.05 -1.02 1.43
N ARG A 15 -8.32 -1.25 1.15
CA ARG A 15 -9.23 -0.19 0.72
C ARG A 15 -9.42 0.87 1.80
N LEU A 16 -9.54 0.45 3.05
CA LEU A 16 -9.64 1.38 4.18
C LEU A 16 -8.36 2.18 4.36
N ALA A 17 -7.21 1.52 4.25
CA ALA A 17 -5.91 2.19 4.32
C ALA A 17 -5.75 3.23 3.21
N LEU A 18 -6.14 2.89 1.99
CA LEU A 18 -6.10 3.82 0.85
C LEU A 18 -6.99 5.03 1.10
N ARG A 19 -8.23 4.81 1.53
CA ARG A 19 -9.15 5.89 1.84
C ARG A 19 -8.60 6.82 2.93
N PHE A 20 -8.06 6.24 3.99
CA PHE A 20 -7.45 7.02 5.08
C PHE A 20 -6.29 7.87 4.57
N ALA A 21 -5.34 7.25 3.87
CA ALA A 21 -4.16 7.93 3.35
C ALA A 21 -4.52 9.06 2.38
N ALA A 22 -5.47 8.81 1.49
CA ALA A 22 -5.93 9.80 0.52
C ALA A 22 -6.60 11.00 1.19
N ARG A 23 -7.46 10.76 2.18
CA ARG A 23 -8.12 11.82 2.93
C ARG A 23 -7.13 12.64 3.73
N ARG A 24 -6.14 11.99 4.36
CA ARG A 24 -5.07 12.69 5.08
C ARG A 24 -4.23 13.55 4.13
N ALA A 25 -3.87 13.01 2.98
CA ALA A 25 -3.13 13.78 1.97
C ALA A 25 -3.93 15.02 1.53
N ALA A 26 -5.22 14.86 1.25
CA ALA A 26 -6.08 15.97 0.84
C ALA A 26 -6.17 17.04 1.92
N LYS A 27 -6.38 16.65 3.18
CA LYS A 27 -6.54 17.59 4.30
C LYS A 27 -5.27 18.31 4.69
N THR A 28 -4.12 17.69 4.48
CA THR A 28 -2.83 18.27 4.87
C THR A 28 -2.11 18.99 3.73
N GLY A 29 -2.72 19.02 2.54
CA GLY A 29 -2.07 19.57 1.35
C GLY A 29 -0.88 18.72 0.91
N GLY A 30 -0.88 17.44 1.24
CA GLY A 30 0.18 16.50 0.93
C GLY A 30 -0.05 15.73 -0.37
N ALA A 31 0.82 14.76 -0.60
CA ALA A 31 0.76 13.87 -1.76
C ALA A 31 0.46 12.43 -1.31
N LEU A 32 -0.10 11.67 -2.23
CA LEU A 32 -0.37 10.25 -2.03
C LEU A 32 0.48 9.44 -3.00
N HIS A 33 1.13 8.40 -2.50
CA HIS A 33 1.85 7.44 -3.30
C HIS A 33 1.27 6.05 -3.06
N ILE A 34 0.76 5.43 -4.12
CA ILE A 34 0.13 4.11 -4.05
C ILE A 34 1.12 3.08 -4.57
N LEU A 35 1.40 2.06 -3.76
CA LEU A 35 2.26 0.95 -4.12
C LEU A 35 1.45 -0.33 -4.16
N SER A 36 1.59 -1.09 -5.24
CA SER A 36 1.13 -2.47 -5.30
C SER A 36 2.33 -3.39 -5.50
N LEU A 37 2.35 -4.47 -4.73
CA LEU A 37 3.42 -5.46 -4.79
C LEU A 37 3.00 -6.64 -5.65
N VAL A 38 3.87 -7.02 -6.56
CA VAL A 38 3.74 -8.29 -7.29
C VAL A 38 4.58 -9.30 -6.53
N GLU A 39 3.92 -10.22 -5.84
CA GLU A 39 4.63 -11.24 -5.07
C GLU A 39 5.41 -12.17 -5.99
N GLN A 40 6.62 -12.55 -5.54
CA GLN A 40 7.36 -13.61 -6.19
C GLN A 40 6.70 -14.92 -5.81
N SER A 41 6.30 -15.69 -6.83
CA SER A 41 5.82 -17.04 -6.62
C SER A 41 7.01 -17.95 -6.29
N ASP A 42 6.91 -18.66 -5.15
CA ASP A 42 7.86 -19.74 -4.83
C ASP A 42 7.64 -20.97 -5.71
N PHE A 43 6.58 -20.95 -6.49
CA PHE A 43 6.24 -22.03 -7.40
C PHE A 43 7.05 -21.91 -8.67
N VAL A 44 7.92 -22.90 -8.93
CA VAL A 44 8.69 -22.99 -10.16
C VAL A 44 7.87 -23.72 -11.21
N ALA A 45 7.30 -22.97 -12.14
CA ALA A 45 6.58 -23.53 -13.28
C ALA A 45 7.53 -23.78 -14.45
N TRP A 46 7.15 -24.69 -15.34
CA TRP A 46 7.97 -25.06 -16.48
C TRP A 46 7.87 -24.04 -17.61
N GLY A 47 9.01 -23.65 -18.16
CA GLY A 47 9.10 -22.88 -19.42
C GLY A 47 8.36 -21.55 -19.39
N GLY A 48 7.58 -21.29 -20.44
CA GLY A 48 6.85 -20.04 -20.60
C GLY A 48 5.68 -19.81 -19.62
N VAL A 49 5.28 -20.84 -18.86
CA VAL A 49 4.18 -20.73 -17.90
C VAL A 49 4.51 -19.76 -16.78
N GLN A 50 5.75 -19.82 -16.26
CA GLN A 50 6.17 -18.88 -15.21
C GLN A 50 6.16 -17.44 -15.71
N ALA A 51 6.67 -17.19 -16.91
CA ALA A 51 6.68 -15.85 -17.49
C ALA A 51 5.25 -15.32 -17.72
N THR A 52 4.33 -16.19 -18.14
CA THR A 52 2.92 -15.83 -18.33
C THR A 52 2.25 -15.49 -17.00
N MET A 53 2.49 -16.30 -15.96
CA MET A 53 1.95 -16.04 -14.63
C MET A 53 2.47 -14.73 -14.04
N ASP A 54 3.76 -14.44 -14.22
CA ASP A 54 4.36 -13.18 -13.76
C ASP A 54 3.77 -11.98 -14.50
N ALA A 55 3.58 -12.10 -15.82
CA ALA A 55 2.98 -11.04 -16.63
C ALA A 55 1.53 -10.77 -16.21
N GLU A 56 0.74 -11.81 -15.96
CA GLU A 56 -0.64 -11.69 -15.51
C GLU A 56 -0.74 -11.06 -14.12
N ALA A 57 0.13 -11.46 -13.19
CA ALA A 57 0.17 -10.90 -11.85
C ALA A 57 0.53 -9.41 -11.88
N ARG A 58 1.49 -9.03 -12.72
CA ARG A 58 1.87 -7.62 -12.90
C ARG A 58 0.76 -6.80 -13.52
N GLU A 59 0.12 -7.30 -14.55
CA GLU A 59 -1.01 -6.64 -15.20
C GLU A 59 -2.15 -6.40 -14.21
N LYS A 60 -2.45 -7.39 -13.39
CA LYS A 60 -3.47 -7.29 -12.35
C LYS A 60 -3.12 -6.23 -11.32
N ALA A 61 -1.86 -6.16 -10.90
CA ALA A 61 -1.38 -5.13 -9.98
C ALA A 61 -1.46 -3.74 -10.60
N GLU A 62 -1.12 -3.61 -11.87
CA GLU A 62 -1.22 -2.35 -12.61
C GLU A 62 -2.66 -1.86 -12.75
N GLU A 63 -3.60 -2.77 -13.02
CA GLU A 63 -5.03 -2.45 -13.05
C GLU A 63 -5.53 -1.99 -11.68
N LEU A 64 -5.09 -2.65 -10.63
CA LEU A 64 -5.49 -2.32 -9.26
C LEU A 64 -5.09 -0.89 -8.90
N VAL A 65 -3.83 -0.51 -9.15
CA VAL A 65 -3.36 0.84 -8.83
C VAL A 65 -3.99 1.90 -9.73
N ALA A 66 -4.21 1.59 -11.01
CA ALA A 66 -4.85 2.52 -11.93
C ALA A 66 -6.30 2.79 -11.52
N THR A 67 -7.05 1.76 -11.15
CA THR A 67 -8.42 1.89 -10.66
C THR A 67 -8.46 2.69 -9.36
N ALA A 68 -7.57 2.40 -8.44
CA ALA A 68 -7.47 3.12 -7.17
C ALA A 68 -7.16 4.60 -7.40
N ALA A 69 -6.21 4.91 -8.25
CA ALA A 69 -5.83 6.29 -8.57
C ALA A 69 -6.98 7.06 -9.22
N GLY A 70 -7.72 6.43 -10.12
CA GLY A 70 -8.89 7.02 -10.76
C GLY A 70 -9.99 7.35 -9.76
N THR A 71 -10.28 6.45 -8.85
CA THR A 71 -11.28 6.66 -7.79
C THR A 71 -10.88 7.83 -6.88
N ILE A 72 -9.62 7.89 -6.47
CA ILE A 72 -9.11 8.97 -5.62
C ILE A 72 -9.17 10.31 -6.34
N PHE A 73 -8.83 10.34 -7.63
CA PHE A 73 -8.93 11.55 -8.43
C PHE A 73 -10.38 12.05 -8.52
N ASP A 74 -11.32 11.13 -8.78
CA ASP A 74 -12.73 11.48 -8.90
C ASP A 74 -13.33 11.99 -7.58
N GLU A 75 -12.96 11.39 -6.46
CA GLU A 75 -13.51 11.74 -5.16
C GLU A 75 -12.84 12.95 -4.50
N LEU A 76 -11.54 13.09 -4.64
CA LEU A 76 -10.75 14.07 -3.88
C LEU A 76 -9.95 15.05 -4.75
N GLY A 77 -9.91 14.84 -6.05
CA GLY A 77 -9.14 15.69 -6.95
C GLY A 77 -7.62 15.49 -6.84
N LEU A 78 -7.16 14.46 -6.15
CA LEU A 78 -5.74 14.14 -6.03
C LEU A 78 -5.28 13.30 -7.21
N GLN A 79 -4.06 13.57 -7.66
CA GLN A 79 -3.36 12.72 -8.64
C GLN A 79 -2.25 11.94 -7.92
N PRO A 80 -2.50 10.70 -7.50
CA PRO A 80 -1.48 9.93 -6.81
C PRO A 80 -0.33 9.56 -7.72
N LEU A 81 0.87 9.44 -7.13
CA LEU A 81 1.92 8.66 -7.74
C LEU A 81 1.58 7.19 -7.58
N ILE A 82 1.86 6.40 -8.58
CA ILE A 82 1.62 4.97 -8.54
C ILE A 82 2.89 4.20 -8.87
N THR A 83 3.12 3.13 -8.13
CA THR A 83 4.27 2.24 -8.35
C THR A 83 3.82 0.79 -8.22
N VAL A 84 4.28 -0.03 -9.12
CA VAL A 84 4.13 -1.48 -9.06
C VAL A 84 5.53 -2.08 -9.03
N LYS A 85 5.83 -2.84 -8.00
CA LYS A 85 7.14 -3.48 -7.85
C LYS A 85 7.00 -4.96 -7.51
N LYS A 86 7.90 -5.75 -8.05
CA LYS A 86 8.02 -7.18 -7.76
C LYS A 86 9.14 -7.38 -6.73
N GLY A 87 8.92 -8.28 -5.80
CA GLY A 87 9.93 -8.66 -4.83
C GLY A 87 9.35 -8.91 -3.45
N ASP A 88 10.23 -9.10 -2.47
CA ASP A 88 9.84 -9.23 -1.08
C ASP A 88 9.25 -7.91 -0.57
N GLY A 89 8.04 -7.98 -0.02
CA GLY A 89 7.30 -6.79 0.36
C GLY A 89 8.03 -5.90 1.38
N GLY A 90 8.60 -6.51 2.41
CA GLY A 90 9.34 -5.77 3.42
C GLY A 90 10.56 -5.04 2.86
N GLU A 91 11.31 -5.71 1.99
CA GLU A 91 12.49 -5.13 1.36
C GLU A 91 12.13 -4.01 0.38
N VAL A 92 11.11 -4.24 -0.46
CA VAL A 92 10.66 -3.23 -1.44
C VAL A 92 10.18 -1.97 -0.76
N VAL A 93 9.36 -2.12 0.28
CA VAL A 93 8.83 -0.96 1.01
C VAL A 93 9.95 -0.21 1.73
N LYS A 94 10.86 -0.90 2.39
CA LYS A 94 12.00 -0.27 3.07
C LYS A 94 12.87 0.51 2.09
N GLU A 95 13.14 -0.07 0.94
CA GLU A 95 13.88 0.61 -0.13
C GLU A 95 13.19 1.88 -0.60
N MET A 96 11.87 1.82 -0.80
CA MET A 96 11.10 3.01 -1.17
C MET A 96 11.13 4.09 -0.11
N LEU A 97 11.04 3.73 1.17
CA LEU A 97 11.13 4.69 2.26
C LEU A 97 12.50 5.37 2.30
N ASP A 98 13.56 4.60 2.05
CA ASP A 98 14.93 5.15 2.04
C ASP A 98 15.19 6.04 0.82
N GLU A 99 14.63 5.71 -0.34
CA GLU A 99 14.79 6.47 -1.57
C GLU A 99 13.93 7.74 -1.63
N HIS A 100 12.85 7.80 -0.85
CA HIS A 100 11.89 8.89 -0.89
C HIS A 100 11.75 9.56 0.49
N PRO A 101 12.69 10.44 0.85
CA PRO A 101 12.71 11.05 2.19
C PRO A 101 11.52 11.96 2.49
N LYS A 102 10.72 12.31 1.49
CA LYS A 102 9.49 13.09 1.68
C LYS A 102 8.31 12.25 2.16
N ILE A 103 8.45 10.92 2.20
CA ILE A 103 7.41 10.06 2.76
C ILE A 103 7.32 10.33 4.25
N ALA A 104 6.18 10.87 4.67
CA ALA A 104 5.92 11.26 6.05
C ALA A 104 5.31 10.14 6.88
N ALA A 105 4.70 9.15 6.23
CA ALA A 105 4.12 8.00 6.89
C ALA A 105 3.94 6.85 5.90
N LEU A 106 4.12 5.64 6.41
CA LEU A 106 3.74 4.40 5.74
C LEU A 106 2.36 4.00 6.29
N VAL A 107 1.38 3.82 5.41
CA VAL A 107 0.01 3.47 5.79
C VAL A 107 -0.29 2.05 5.35
N LEU A 108 -0.66 1.20 6.30
CA LEU A 108 -0.93 -0.21 6.08
C LEU A 108 -2.30 -0.58 6.65
N GLY A 109 -3.04 -1.43 5.94
CA GLY A 109 -4.26 -2.03 6.47
C GLY A 109 -3.96 -3.29 7.26
N ALA A 110 -4.62 -3.47 8.38
CA ALA A 110 -4.54 -4.69 9.17
C ALA A 110 -5.84 -5.48 9.08
N ALA A 111 -5.73 -6.77 8.76
CA ALA A 111 -6.91 -7.63 8.68
C ALA A 111 -7.67 -7.65 10.01
N ALA A 112 -9.01 -7.60 9.92
CA ALA A 112 -9.86 -7.56 11.10
C ALA A 112 -9.82 -8.84 11.93
N GLN A 113 -9.51 -9.96 11.28
CA GLN A 113 -9.49 -11.29 11.92
C GLN A 113 -8.28 -12.06 11.44
N GLY A 114 -7.77 -12.92 12.30
CA GLY A 114 -6.59 -13.74 12.02
C GLY A 114 -5.30 -12.94 12.13
N THR A 115 -4.33 -13.23 11.27
CA THR A 115 -3.07 -12.49 11.24
C THR A 115 -3.28 -11.14 10.55
N PRO A 116 -2.64 -10.07 11.05
CA PRO A 116 -2.88 -8.73 10.50
C PRO A 116 -2.35 -8.54 9.07
N GLY A 117 -1.48 -9.41 8.62
CA GLY A 117 -0.84 -9.34 7.32
C GLY A 117 0.69 -9.28 7.43
N PRO A 118 1.41 -9.72 6.38
CA PRO A 118 2.88 -9.83 6.46
C PRO A 118 3.60 -8.49 6.60
N LEU A 119 3.11 -7.42 5.98
CA LEU A 119 3.73 -6.10 6.10
C LEU A 119 3.52 -5.50 7.48
N VAL A 120 2.31 -5.64 8.04
CA VAL A 120 2.05 -5.19 9.41
C VAL A 120 2.96 -5.92 10.39
N ALA A 121 3.07 -7.24 10.28
CA ALA A 121 3.96 -8.02 11.14
C ALA A 121 5.42 -7.60 10.98
N HIS A 122 5.86 -7.36 9.75
CA HIS A 122 7.24 -6.95 9.47
C HIS A 122 7.58 -5.58 10.07
N PHE A 123 6.72 -4.58 9.85
CA PHE A 123 7.01 -3.20 10.24
C PHE A 123 6.63 -2.83 11.67
N THR A 124 5.95 -3.70 12.40
CA THR A 124 5.67 -3.54 13.83
C THR A 124 6.55 -4.40 14.72
N GLY A 125 7.39 -5.24 14.12
CA GLY A 125 8.33 -6.11 14.86
C GLY A 125 9.65 -5.42 15.16
N ASN A 126 10.74 -6.20 15.07
CA ASN A 126 12.08 -5.75 15.45
C ASN A 126 12.60 -4.55 14.65
N ASN A 127 12.07 -4.34 13.45
CA ASN A 127 12.52 -3.25 12.57
C ASN A 127 11.84 -1.92 12.83
N ALA A 128 10.78 -1.90 13.65
CA ALA A 128 9.93 -0.72 13.80
C ALA A 128 10.70 0.52 14.27
N GLY A 129 11.65 0.33 15.19
CA GLY A 129 12.42 1.43 15.75
C GLY A 129 13.46 2.04 14.82
N ALA A 130 13.76 1.41 13.70
CA ALA A 130 14.77 1.86 12.74
C ALA A 130 14.19 2.43 11.44
N LEU A 131 12.88 2.61 11.37
CA LEU A 131 12.23 3.14 10.17
C LEU A 131 12.44 4.65 10.05
N PRO A 132 12.52 5.18 8.81
CA PRO A 132 12.70 6.62 8.61
C PRO A 132 11.43 7.45 8.78
N CYS A 133 10.26 6.82 8.95
CA CYS A 133 8.99 7.50 9.15
C CYS A 133 8.05 6.67 10.02
N PRO A 134 6.99 7.28 10.56
CA PRO A 134 5.95 6.55 11.29
C PRO A 134 5.20 5.56 10.40
N VAL A 135 4.64 4.53 11.05
CA VAL A 135 3.73 3.58 10.41
C VAL A 135 2.33 3.80 10.99
N MET A 136 1.36 4.00 10.11
CA MET A 136 -0.05 4.08 10.49
C MET A 136 -0.73 2.77 10.15
N ILE A 137 -1.29 2.11 11.14
CA ILE A 137 -2.00 0.85 10.97
C ILE A 137 -3.50 1.14 10.99
N ILE A 138 -4.16 0.84 9.90
CA ILE A 138 -5.60 1.07 9.75
C ILE A 138 -6.33 -0.24 9.99
N PRO A 139 -7.07 -0.34 11.10
CA PRO A 139 -7.78 -1.58 11.41
C PRO A 139 -8.85 -1.91 10.39
N GLY A 140 -8.86 -3.14 9.91
CA GLY A 140 -9.88 -3.62 8.96
C GLY A 140 -11.29 -3.71 9.54
N SER A 141 -11.41 -3.60 10.87
CA SER A 141 -12.70 -3.57 11.57
C SER A 141 -13.40 -2.21 11.54
N LEU A 142 -12.72 -1.16 11.11
CA LEU A 142 -13.33 0.17 11.05
C LEU A 142 -14.38 0.25 9.94
N GLY A 143 -15.54 0.85 10.27
CA GLY A 143 -16.49 1.25 9.25
C GLY A 143 -16.03 2.53 8.56
N GLU A 144 -16.54 2.79 7.37
CA GLU A 144 -16.17 4.00 6.62
C GLU A 144 -16.48 5.29 7.37
N ASP A 145 -17.62 5.34 8.06
CA ASP A 145 -18.00 6.54 8.83
C ASP A 145 -17.00 6.83 9.95
N ALA A 146 -16.60 5.80 10.69
CA ALA A 146 -15.60 5.95 11.75
C ALA A 146 -14.24 6.34 11.16
N LEU A 147 -13.86 5.73 10.06
CA LEU A 147 -12.61 6.04 9.37
C LEU A 147 -12.59 7.50 8.90
N ASP A 148 -13.69 7.99 8.36
CA ASP A 148 -13.79 9.36 7.87
C ASP A 148 -13.67 10.40 9.00
N LEU A 149 -14.16 10.07 10.19
CA LEU A 149 -13.98 10.91 11.36
C LEU A 149 -12.54 10.96 11.85
N LEU A 150 -11.78 9.87 11.65
CA LEU A 150 -10.40 9.76 12.12
C LEU A 150 -9.37 10.29 11.10
N SER A 151 -9.76 10.36 9.88
CA SER A 151 -8.85 10.82 8.81
C SER A 151 -8.96 12.38 8.57
#